data_3026c3a25349cf815e36a555317ec7a0
#
_entry.id   3026c3a25349cf815e36a555317ec7a0
#
_cell.length_a   1.000
_cell.length_b   1.000
_cell.length_c   1.000
_cell.angle_alpha   90.00
_cell.angle_beta   90.00
_cell.angle_gamma   90.00
#
_symmetry.space_group_name_H-M   'P 1'
#
loop_
_entity.id
_entity.type
_entity.pdbx_description
1 polymer ?
#
loop_
_entity_poly.entity_id
_entity_poly.type
_entity_poly.pdbx_seq_one_letter_code
_entity_poly.pdbx_strand_id
1 'polypeptide(L)'
;METFSNVFQCGAREMLPSNQVHEMAGHWRELFFHNDHPIVLELGCGRGEYTVGLAQKYPEKNFIGVDIKGARMWAGAKEAELSGLKNAAFLRTNIEIITSFFAKDEVDEIWITFCDPQMKKATKRLTSTYFMQRYQQIVKPEGIIHLKTDSPFLYTYTTEMLRLNPYPVLASTDDLYGSKTEGVAAFEDAKALQTHYEKQWLDRGLSIKYIEWQLNPLTRWEEPTIEIEKDSYRSYGRNYNSERKENHG
;
A
#
# COMPACT_ATOMS: atom_id res chain seq x y z
N MET A 1 18.26 10.46 5.33
CA MET A 1 16.85 10.45 5.75
C MET A 1 16.66 11.05 7.14
N GLU A 2 17.72 11.22 7.91
CA GLU A 2 17.69 11.85 9.25
C GLU A 2 17.38 13.37 9.27
N THR A 3 17.20 13.97 8.10
CA THR A 3 16.99 15.43 7.96
C THR A 3 15.53 15.85 7.85
N PHE A 4 14.59 14.92 7.71
CA PHE A 4 13.17 15.22 7.56
C PHE A 4 12.40 14.92 8.84
N SER A 5 11.64 15.90 9.32
CA SER A 5 10.81 15.78 10.54
C SER A 5 9.63 14.82 10.37
N ASN A 6 9.22 14.55 9.13
CA ASN A 6 8.10 13.69 8.77
C ASN A 6 8.52 12.22 8.45
N VAL A 7 9.79 11.84 8.73
CA VAL A 7 10.30 10.48 8.47
C VAL A 7 10.65 9.77 9.78
N PHE A 8 10.02 8.62 9.96
CA PHE A 8 10.24 7.71 11.09
C PHE A 8 10.98 6.47 10.59
N GLN A 9 12.07 6.11 11.25
CA GLN A 9 12.84 4.92 10.92
C GLN A 9 13.44 4.33 12.21
N CYS A 10 13.25 3.05 12.42
CA CYS A 10 14.10 2.33 13.36
C CYS A 10 15.49 2.21 12.73
N GLY A 11 16.54 2.31 13.53
CA GLY A 11 17.90 2.15 13.05
C GLY A 11 18.04 0.86 12.23
N ALA A 12 18.85 0.87 11.17
CA ALA A 12 18.97 -0.21 10.19
C ALA A 12 19.36 -1.59 10.80
N ARG A 13 19.67 -1.64 12.09
CA ARG A 13 20.01 -2.83 12.88
C ARG A 13 18.99 -3.15 13.98
N GLU A 14 18.10 -2.24 14.28
CA GLU A 14 17.01 -2.44 15.23
C GLU A 14 15.79 -2.99 14.47
N MET A 15 15.85 -4.26 14.09
CA MET A 15 14.63 -5.04 14.06
C MET A 15 14.12 -5.00 15.50
N LEU A 16 13.01 -4.31 15.74
CA LEU A 16 12.35 -4.39 17.03
C LEU A 16 12.23 -5.88 17.37
N PRO A 17 12.72 -6.33 18.52
CA PRO A 17 12.46 -7.69 18.96
C PRO A 17 10.96 -7.93 18.80
N SER A 18 10.55 -9.14 18.44
CA SER A 18 9.18 -9.51 18.10
C SER A 18 8.11 -9.12 19.15
N ASN A 19 8.52 -8.61 20.31
CA ASN A 19 7.70 -8.21 21.45
C ASN A 19 7.83 -6.71 21.78
N GLN A 20 8.59 -5.92 21.02
CA GLN A 20 8.67 -4.47 21.27
C GLN A 20 7.67 -3.72 20.40
N VAL A 21 6.93 -2.84 21.05
CA VAL A 21 6.03 -1.86 20.46
C VAL A 21 6.80 -0.54 20.34
N HIS A 22 6.76 0.11 19.19
CA HIS A 22 7.38 1.40 18.95
C HIS A 22 6.62 2.49 19.71
N GLU A 23 7.29 3.52 20.16
CA GLU A 23 6.71 4.64 20.93
C GLU A 23 5.55 5.35 20.21
N MET A 24 5.54 5.34 18.88
CA MET A 24 4.47 5.91 18.08
C MET A 24 3.18 5.07 18.07
N ALA A 25 3.24 3.79 18.44
CA ALA A 25 2.04 2.93 18.41
C ALA A 25 0.98 3.40 19.41
N GLY A 26 -0.17 3.78 18.92
CA GLY A 26 -1.25 4.40 19.69
C GLY A 26 -1.14 5.92 19.85
N HIS A 27 -0.04 6.52 19.38
CA HIS A 27 0.29 7.93 19.64
C HIS A 27 0.54 8.77 18.38
N TRP A 28 0.29 8.22 17.17
CA TRP A 28 0.52 8.97 15.92
C TRP A 28 -0.26 10.29 15.87
N ARG A 29 -1.53 10.29 16.33
CA ARG A 29 -2.37 11.48 16.37
C ARG A 29 -1.84 12.54 17.34
N GLU A 30 -1.37 12.10 18.51
CA GLU A 30 -0.86 12.97 19.57
C GLU A 30 0.56 13.49 19.28
N LEU A 31 1.50 12.56 19.00
CA LEU A 31 2.93 12.88 18.96
C LEU A 31 3.39 13.49 17.64
N PHE A 32 2.71 13.19 16.52
CA PHE A 32 3.11 13.71 15.22
C PHE A 32 2.05 14.60 14.56
N PHE A 33 0.83 14.09 14.37
CA PHE A 33 -0.19 14.82 13.60
C PHE A 33 -0.84 15.96 14.39
N HIS A 34 -0.85 15.90 15.72
CA HIS A 34 -1.50 16.86 16.62
C HIS A 34 -2.96 17.13 16.29
N ASN A 35 -3.69 16.08 15.89
CA ASN A 35 -5.11 16.10 15.56
C ASN A 35 -5.72 14.70 15.68
N ASP A 36 -7.05 14.59 15.66
CA ASP A 36 -7.80 13.35 15.78
C ASP A 36 -8.31 12.79 14.43
N HIS A 37 -7.77 13.27 13.32
CA HIS A 37 -8.18 12.83 11.99
C HIS A 37 -7.89 11.34 11.76
N PRO A 38 -8.68 10.67 10.87
CA PRO A 38 -8.46 9.29 10.49
C PRO A 38 -7.04 9.06 9.96
N ILE A 39 -6.45 7.90 10.28
CA ILE A 39 -5.12 7.50 9.80
C ILE A 39 -5.26 6.54 8.63
N VAL A 40 -4.66 6.89 7.51
CA VAL A 40 -4.61 6.13 6.26
C VAL A 40 -3.18 5.69 6.00
N LEU A 41 -2.96 4.40 5.74
CA LEU A 41 -1.65 3.86 5.37
C LEU A 41 -1.55 3.62 3.87
N GLU A 42 -0.42 3.96 3.26
CA GLU A 42 -0.02 3.43 1.96
C GLU A 42 1.09 2.39 2.16
N LEU A 43 0.80 1.12 1.88
CA LEU A 43 1.75 0.02 2.06
C LEU A 43 2.54 -0.26 0.79
N GLY A 44 3.87 -0.15 0.87
CA GLY A 44 4.76 -0.20 -0.28
C GLY A 44 4.79 1.11 -1.06
N CYS A 45 4.78 2.25 -0.36
CA CYS A 45 4.60 3.59 -0.93
C CYS A 45 5.68 4.01 -1.94
N GLY A 46 6.80 3.30 -2.04
CA GLY A 46 7.85 3.58 -3.00
C GLY A 46 8.35 5.03 -2.91
N ARG A 47 7.99 5.87 -3.87
CA ARG A 47 8.34 7.30 -3.90
C ARG A 47 7.41 8.20 -3.09
N GLY A 48 6.32 7.64 -2.56
CA GLY A 48 5.34 8.37 -1.76
C GLY A 48 4.40 9.28 -2.58
N GLU A 49 4.33 9.08 -3.89
CA GLU A 49 3.48 9.90 -4.78
C GLU A 49 2.00 9.83 -4.39
N TYR A 50 1.54 8.63 -4.03
CA TYR A 50 0.16 8.41 -3.61
C TYR A 50 -0.08 8.99 -2.21
N THR A 51 0.81 8.75 -1.25
CA THR A 51 0.77 9.33 0.11
C THR A 51 0.67 10.86 0.06
N VAL A 52 1.55 11.51 -0.71
CA VAL A 52 1.54 12.99 -0.84
C VAL A 52 0.28 13.49 -1.54
N GLY A 53 -0.09 12.87 -2.67
CA GLY A 53 -1.26 13.27 -3.43
C GLY A 53 -2.56 13.13 -2.65
N LEU A 54 -2.73 12.05 -1.88
CA LEU A 54 -3.88 11.88 -0.99
C LEU A 54 -3.87 12.91 0.15
N ALA A 55 -2.71 13.19 0.76
CA ALA A 55 -2.59 14.19 1.82
C ALA A 55 -2.95 15.61 1.34
N GLN A 56 -2.61 15.93 0.10
CA GLN A 56 -3.02 17.20 -0.53
C GLN A 56 -4.53 17.26 -0.80
N LYS A 57 -5.11 16.13 -1.23
CA LYS A 57 -6.53 16.04 -1.61
C LYS A 57 -7.46 16.01 -0.39
N TYR A 58 -7.01 15.37 0.72
CA TYR A 58 -7.83 15.13 1.92
C TYR A 58 -7.15 15.69 3.18
N PRO A 59 -7.19 17.01 3.40
CA PRO A 59 -6.58 17.64 4.58
C PRO A 59 -7.20 17.20 5.91
N GLU A 60 -8.41 16.61 5.88
CA GLU A 60 -9.11 16.04 7.03
C GLU A 60 -8.71 14.60 7.37
N LYS A 61 -7.74 14.01 6.66
CA LYS A 61 -7.15 12.69 6.95
C LYS A 61 -5.64 12.81 7.14
N ASN A 62 -5.07 11.89 7.90
CA ASN A 62 -3.63 11.73 8.10
C ASN A 62 -3.10 10.57 7.28
N PHE A 63 -2.00 10.74 6.57
CA PHE A 63 -1.43 9.74 5.67
C PHE A 63 -0.04 9.31 6.10
N ILE A 64 0.21 7.99 6.12
CA ILE A 64 1.52 7.43 6.44
C ILE A 64 1.94 6.48 5.32
N GLY A 65 2.96 6.88 4.55
CA GLY A 65 3.58 6.02 3.56
C GLY A 65 4.57 5.06 4.20
N VAL A 66 4.40 3.75 3.97
CA VAL A 66 5.24 2.70 4.56
C VAL A 66 6.03 1.98 3.47
N ASP A 67 7.36 1.94 3.58
CA ASP A 67 8.24 1.17 2.69
C ASP A 67 9.56 0.81 3.40
N ILE A 68 10.20 -0.26 2.95
CA ILE A 68 11.55 -0.63 3.44
C ILE A 68 12.65 0.17 2.74
N LYS A 69 12.38 0.70 1.53
CA LYS A 69 13.38 1.35 0.67
C LYS A 69 13.43 2.87 0.90
N GLY A 70 14.13 3.29 1.95
CA GLY A 70 14.25 4.68 2.33
C GLY A 70 14.72 5.63 1.21
N ALA A 71 15.60 5.20 0.32
CA ALA A 71 16.07 6.03 -0.80
C ALA A 71 14.94 6.42 -1.79
N ARG A 72 13.86 5.60 -1.89
CA ARG A 72 12.69 5.94 -2.70
C ARG A 72 11.79 6.92 -1.97
N MET A 73 11.50 6.68 -0.70
CA MET A 73 10.64 7.52 0.16
C MET A 73 11.14 8.95 0.30
N TRP A 74 12.47 9.16 0.12
CA TRP A 74 13.08 10.50 0.21
C TRP A 74 12.37 11.54 -0.66
N ALA A 75 11.93 11.16 -1.86
CA ALA A 75 11.25 12.07 -2.78
C ALA A 75 9.92 12.57 -2.21
N GLY A 76 9.06 11.66 -1.72
CA GLY A 76 7.78 12.01 -1.13
C GLY A 76 7.93 12.79 0.19
N ALA A 77 8.88 12.37 1.05
CA ALA A 77 9.14 13.06 2.31
C ALA A 77 9.56 14.52 2.08
N LYS A 78 10.47 14.74 1.11
CA LYS A 78 10.91 16.08 0.72
C LYS A 78 9.77 16.91 0.15
N GLU A 79 8.96 16.32 -0.74
CA GLU A 79 7.82 17.01 -1.35
C GLU A 79 6.79 17.43 -0.30
N ALA A 80 6.44 16.53 0.62
CA ALA A 80 5.51 16.82 1.71
C ALA A 80 6.01 17.96 2.60
N GLU A 81 7.31 17.97 2.95
CA GLU A 81 7.91 19.03 3.77
C GLU A 81 7.93 20.36 3.04
N LEU A 82 8.36 20.39 1.76
CA LEU A 82 8.39 21.62 0.95
C LEU A 82 6.99 22.18 0.69
N SER A 83 5.98 21.33 0.57
CA SER A 83 4.58 21.73 0.42
C SER A 83 3.90 22.09 1.74
N GLY A 84 4.61 21.98 2.87
CA GLY A 84 4.08 22.30 4.19
C GLY A 84 2.99 21.37 4.70
N LEU A 85 2.87 20.16 4.15
CA LEU A 85 1.88 19.18 4.56
C LEU A 85 2.14 18.71 5.99
N LYS A 86 1.17 18.89 6.87
CA LYS A 86 1.22 18.46 8.27
C LYS A 86 0.55 17.10 8.49
N ASN A 87 -0.17 16.61 7.49
CA ASN A 87 -0.93 15.38 7.49
C ASN A 87 -0.26 14.26 6.68
N ALA A 88 1.05 14.36 6.37
CA ALA A 88 1.82 13.34 5.66
C ALA A 88 3.07 12.94 6.44
N ALA A 89 3.21 11.65 6.72
CA ALA A 89 4.38 11.03 7.35
C ALA A 89 4.89 9.84 6.54
N PHE A 90 6.12 9.43 6.82
CA PHE A 90 6.76 8.27 6.17
C PHE A 90 7.40 7.37 7.22
N LEU A 91 7.03 6.10 7.20
CA LEU A 91 7.57 5.08 8.09
C LEU A 91 8.45 4.10 7.30
N ARG A 92 9.75 4.13 7.56
CA ARG A 92 10.69 3.18 6.97
C ARG A 92 10.77 1.91 7.80
N THR A 93 10.05 0.87 7.38
CA THR A 93 10.07 -0.44 8.06
C THR A 93 9.72 -1.57 7.11
N ASN A 94 9.89 -2.81 7.58
CA ASN A 94 9.34 -3.99 6.93
C ASN A 94 7.84 -4.11 7.30
N ILE A 95 6.97 -4.18 6.30
CA ILE A 95 5.51 -4.28 6.52
C ILE A 95 5.11 -5.54 7.32
N GLU A 96 5.95 -6.58 7.34
CA GLU A 96 5.70 -7.79 8.15
C GLU A 96 5.62 -7.52 9.66
N ILE A 97 6.25 -6.43 10.13
CA ILE A 97 6.24 -6.01 11.53
C ILE A 97 5.39 -4.76 11.78
N ILE A 98 4.43 -4.47 10.90
CA ILE A 98 3.60 -3.26 10.96
C ILE A 98 2.85 -3.14 12.30
N THR A 99 2.49 -4.26 12.91
CA THR A 99 1.82 -4.33 14.22
C THR A 99 2.66 -3.81 15.39
N SER A 100 3.97 -3.62 15.19
CA SER A 100 4.84 -2.98 16.20
C SER A 100 4.77 -1.45 16.17
N PHE A 101 4.17 -0.86 15.13
CA PHE A 101 4.14 0.58 14.90
C PHE A 101 2.75 1.21 15.05
N PHE A 102 1.73 0.40 15.13
CA PHE A 102 0.36 0.84 15.29
C PHE A 102 -0.33 0.02 16.37
N ALA A 103 -1.11 0.70 17.22
CA ALA A 103 -1.95 0.05 18.21
C ALA A 103 -3.22 -0.55 17.58
N LYS A 104 -3.95 -1.29 18.37
CA LYS A 104 -5.23 -1.85 17.96
C LYS A 104 -6.21 -0.71 17.60
N ASP A 105 -6.90 -0.88 16.47
CA ASP A 105 -7.94 0.03 15.98
C ASP A 105 -7.43 1.47 15.70
N GLU A 106 -6.13 1.67 15.53
CA GLU A 106 -5.53 2.99 15.29
C GLU A 106 -5.64 3.43 13.82
N VAL A 107 -5.65 2.48 12.88
CA VAL A 107 -5.68 2.72 11.44
C VAL A 107 -7.12 2.64 10.92
N ASP A 108 -7.51 3.58 10.09
CA ASP A 108 -8.85 3.66 9.51
C ASP A 108 -8.92 3.04 8.11
N GLU A 109 -7.83 3.16 7.31
CA GLU A 109 -7.84 2.82 5.90
C GLU A 109 -6.43 2.37 5.44
N ILE A 110 -6.35 1.44 4.50
CA ILE A 110 -5.09 0.98 3.89
C ILE A 110 -5.19 1.06 2.37
N TRP A 111 -4.18 1.67 1.73
CA TRP A 111 -3.95 1.63 0.30
C TRP A 111 -2.76 0.74 -0.04
N ILE A 112 -2.95 -0.15 -1.02
CA ILE A 112 -1.91 -1.01 -1.59
C ILE A 112 -1.84 -0.67 -3.08
N THR A 113 -0.82 0.12 -3.47
CA THR A 113 -0.71 0.67 -4.82
C THR A 113 0.52 0.12 -5.53
N PHE A 114 0.33 -0.55 -6.65
CA PHE A 114 1.40 -1.07 -7.54
C PHE A 114 2.50 -1.86 -6.84
N CYS A 115 2.15 -2.57 -5.78
CA CYS A 115 3.09 -3.41 -5.05
C CYS A 115 3.58 -4.62 -5.88
N ASP A 116 4.68 -5.23 -5.46
CA ASP A 116 5.15 -6.49 -6.07
C ASP A 116 4.10 -7.61 -5.82
N PRO A 117 3.57 -8.26 -6.86
CA PRO A 117 2.55 -9.31 -6.72
C PRO A 117 3.04 -10.58 -6.02
N GLN A 118 4.34 -10.72 -5.78
CA GLN A 118 4.94 -11.87 -5.06
C GLN A 118 4.43 -13.23 -5.58
N MET A 119 4.49 -13.43 -6.90
CA MET A 119 3.90 -14.56 -7.61
C MET A 119 4.35 -15.95 -7.11
N LYS A 120 5.54 -16.02 -6.48
CA LYS A 120 6.12 -17.28 -6.00
C LYS A 120 5.82 -17.55 -4.52
N LYS A 121 5.44 -16.54 -3.73
CA LYS A 121 5.39 -16.66 -2.26
C LYS A 121 4.19 -15.91 -1.68
N ALA A 122 3.11 -16.66 -1.39
CA ALA A 122 1.85 -16.11 -0.89
C ALA A 122 2.04 -15.27 0.39
N THR A 123 2.82 -15.75 1.35
CA THR A 123 3.09 -15.04 2.62
C THR A 123 3.80 -13.68 2.47
N LYS A 124 4.25 -13.34 1.27
CA LYS A 124 4.84 -12.02 0.97
C LYS A 124 3.88 -11.07 0.22
N ARG A 125 2.71 -11.56 -0.23
CA ARG A 125 1.68 -10.74 -0.88
C ARG A 125 0.98 -9.88 0.15
N LEU A 126 0.92 -8.58 -0.07
CA LEU A 126 0.27 -7.65 0.85
C LEU A 126 -1.25 -7.87 0.97
N THR A 127 -1.87 -8.59 0.03
CA THR A 127 -3.29 -8.96 0.08
C THR A 127 -3.53 -10.40 0.55
N SER A 128 -2.51 -11.13 1.05
CA SER A 128 -2.66 -12.51 1.53
C SER A 128 -3.33 -12.59 2.90
N THR A 129 -3.84 -13.76 3.23
CA THR A 129 -4.38 -14.06 4.56
C THR A 129 -3.36 -13.80 5.67
N TYR A 130 -2.07 -14.02 5.40
CA TYR A 130 -0.97 -13.70 6.31
C TYR A 130 -0.93 -12.21 6.67
N PHE A 131 -1.20 -11.32 5.73
CA PHE A 131 -1.26 -9.89 5.98
C PHE A 131 -2.63 -9.44 6.52
N MET A 132 -3.74 -10.06 6.10
CA MET A 132 -5.05 -9.78 6.68
C MET A 132 -5.06 -10.01 8.20
N GLN A 133 -4.40 -11.07 8.67
CA GLN A 133 -4.21 -11.35 10.11
C GLN A 133 -3.45 -10.25 10.85
N ARG A 134 -2.56 -9.52 10.17
CA ARG A 134 -1.83 -8.39 10.74
C ARG A 134 -2.66 -7.13 10.71
N TYR A 135 -3.30 -6.87 9.58
CA TYR A 135 -4.10 -5.67 9.43
C TYR A 135 -5.25 -5.60 10.41
N GLN A 136 -5.93 -6.72 10.69
CA GLN A 136 -6.99 -6.73 11.70
C GLN A 136 -6.53 -6.44 13.14
N GLN A 137 -5.23 -6.45 13.41
CA GLN A 137 -4.69 -6.07 14.71
C GLN A 137 -4.53 -4.57 14.88
N ILE A 138 -4.48 -3.82 13.79
CA ILE A 138 -4.21 -2.38 13.78
C ILE A 138 -5.31 -1.55 13.13
N VAL A 139 -6.04 -2.13 12.19
CA VAL A 139 -7.15 -1.49 11.49
C VAL A 139 -8.42 -1.64 12.33
N LYS A 140 -9.19 -0.58 12.45
CA LYS A 140 -10.47 -0.62 13.14
C LYS A 140 -11.44 -1.59 12.45
N PRO A 141 -12.42 -2.14 13.16
CA PRO A 141 -13.51 -2.91 12.54
C PRO A 141 -14.15 -2.09 11.41
N GLU A 142 -14.46 -2.75 10.29
CA GLU A 142 -15.03 -2.12 9.09
C GLU A 142 -14.09 -1.11 8.38
N GLY A 143 -12.82 -1.02 8.77
CA GLY A 143 -11.82 -0.23 8.06
C GLY A 143 -11.65 -0.70 6.62
N ILE A 144 -11.31 0.21 5.73
CA ILE A 144 -11.31 -0.03 4.29
C ILE A 144 -9.91 -0.39 3.79
N ILE A 145 -9.83 -1.38 2.92
CA ILE A 145 -8.57 -1.71 2.22
C ILE A 145 -8.79 -1.56 0.71
N HIS A 146 -7.84 -0.89 0.07
CA HIS A 146 -7.81 -0.66 -1.36
C HIS A 146 -6.62 -1.37 -2.00
N LEU A 147 -6.87 -2.06 -3.09
CA LEU A 147 -5.84 -2.56 -3.99
C LEU A 147 -5.96 -1.87 -5.34
N LYS A 148 -4.88 -1.22 -5.80
CA LYS A 148 -4.74 -0.68 -7.15
C LYS A 148 -3.52 -1.30 -7.81
N THR A 149 -3.69 -2.02 -8.92
CA THR A 149 -2.61 -2.82 -9.51
C THR A 149 -2.72 -2.96 -11.03
N ASP A 150 -1.58 -3.03 -11.70
CA ASP A 150 -1.44 -3.48 -13.09
C ASP A 150 -1.53 -5.01 -13.23
N SER A 151 -1.24 -5.75 -12.15
CA SER A 151 -1.05 -7.19 -12.13
C SER A 151 -2.36 -7.99 -12.22
N PRO A 152 -2.67 -8.69 -13.34
CA PRO A 152 -3.76 -9.65 -13.40
C PRO A 152 -3.63 -10.77 -12.36
N PHE A 153 -2.39 -11.23 -12.12
CA PHE A 153 -2.13 -12.24 -11.11
C PHE A 153 -2.57 -11.81 -9.72
N LEU A 154 -2.16 -10.60 -9.28
CA LEU A 154 -2.49 -10.11 -7.94
C LEU A 154 -3.99 -9.81 -7.79
N TYR A 155 -4.61 -9.28 -8.85
CA TYR A 155 -6.05 -9.03 -8.88
C TYR A 155 -6.84 -10.34 -8.72
N THR A 156 -6.54 -11.36 -9.55
CA THR A 156 -7.20 -12.67 -9.49
C THR A 156 -7.00 -13.34 -8.13
N TYR A 157 -5.77 -13.30 -7.60
CA TYR A 157 -5.49 -13.83 -6.28
C TYR A 157 -6.30 -13.13 -5.19
N THR A 158 -6.36 -11.79 -5.21
CA THR A 158 -7.08 -11.01 -4.20
C THR A 158 -8.59 -11.25 -4.30
N THR A 159 -9.14 -11.30 -5.50
CA THR A 159 -10.57 -11.64 -5.72
C THR A 159 -10.91 -13.00 -5.14
N GLU A 160 -10.05 -14.00 -5.37
CA GLU A 160 -10.28 -15.36 -4.83
C GLU A 160 -10.12 -15.39 -3.30
N MET A 161 -9.14 -14.68 -2.74
CA MET A 161 -8.96 -14.55 -1.30
C MET A 161 -10.20 -13.93 -0.64
N LEU A 162 -10.77 -12.89 -1.23
CA LEU A 162 -12.00 -12.25 -0.74
C LEU A 162 -13.22 -13.16 -0.91
N ARG A 163 -13.29 -13.97 -1.97
CA ARG A 163 -14.37 -14.96 -2.18
C ARG A 163 -14.37 -16.06 -1.12
N LEU A 164 -13.19 -16.54 -0.71
CA LEU A 164 -13.03 -17.60 0.30
C LEU A 164 -13.25 -17.08 1.73
N ASN A 165 -13.04 -15.80 1.94
CA ASN A 165 -13.15 -15.18 3.26
C ASN A 165 -14.26 -14.12 3.24
N PRO A 166 -15.14 -14.04 4.26
CA PRO A 166 -16.36 -13.22 4.24
C PRO A 166 -16.08 -11.73 4.43
N TYR A 167 -15.19 -11.16 3.60
CA TYR A 167 -14.96 -9.73 3.54
C TYR A 167 -15.94 -9.08 2.56
N PRO A 168 -16.70 -8.04 2.96
CA PRO A 168 -17.56 -7.31 2.05
C PRO A 168 -16.73 -6.57 0.98
N VAL A 169 -16.91 -6.92 -0.29
CA VAL A 169 -16.35 -6.18 -1.43
C VAL A 169 -17.26 -5.01 -1.74
N LEU A 170 -16.73 -3.79 -1.65
CA LEU A 170 -17.47 -2.54 -1.87
C LEU A 170 -17.40 -2.12 -3.34
N ALA A 171 -16.24 -2.28 -3.98
CA ALA A 171 -16.06 -2.00 -5.39
C ALA A 171 -14.98 -2.92 -5.98
N SER A 172 -15.15 -3.32 -7.25
CA SER A 172 -14.16 -4.13 -7.97
C SER A 172 -14.27 -3.89 -9.47
N THR A 173 -13.12 -3.74 -10.14
CA THR A 173 -13.02 -3.66 -11.58
C THR A 173 -11.67 -4.17 -12.08
N ASP A 174 -11.68 -4.83 -13.22
CA ASP A 174 -10.48 -5.27 -13.94
C ASP A 174 -9.94 -4.20 -14.91
N ASP A 175 -10.69 -3.10 -15.08
CA ASP A 175 -10.29 -1.94 -15.88
C ASP A 175 -10.81 -0.64 -15.25
N LEU A 176 -9.98 -0.02 -14.42
CA LEU A 176 -10.32 1.19 -13.68
C LEU A 176 -10.63 2.39 -14.59
N TYR A 177 -10.03 2.45 -15.76
CA TYR A 177 -10.20 3.56 -16.71
C TYR A 177 -11.14 3.22 -17.87
N GLY A 178 -11.74 2.04 -17.84
CA GLY A 178 -12.74 1.62 -18.82
C GLY A 178 -14.09 2.30 -18.64
N SER A 179 -14.93 2.26 -19.68
CA SER A 179 -16.24 2.91 -19.71
C SER A 179 -17.21 2.46 -18.60
N LYS A 180 -17.06 1.24 -18.09
CA LYS A 180 -17.92 0.69 -17.01
C LYS A 180 -17.74 1.40 -15.66
N THR A 181 -16.65 2.13 -15.48
CA THR A 181 -16.33 2.84 -14.25
C THR A 181 -16.55 4.35 -14.35
N GLU A 182 -16.99 4.83 -15.52
CA GLU A 182 -17.24 6.25 -15.75
C GLU A 182 -18.42 6.74 -14.92
N GLY A 183 -18.21 7.83 -14.14
CA GLY A 183 -19.22 8.42 -13.26
C GLY A 183 -19.62 7.58 -12.05
N VAL A 184 -18.92 6.49 -11.77
CA VAL A 184 -19.16 5.64 -10.58
C VAL A 184 -18.31 6.16 -9.41
N ALA A 185 -18.98 6.70 -8.40
CA ALA A 185 -18.33 7.37 -7.25
C ALA A 185 -17.27 6.50 -6.54
N ALA A 186 -17.50 5.21 -6.40
CA ALA A 186 -16.55 4.27 -5.76
C ALA A 186 -15.18 4.19 -6.45
N PHE A 187 -15.07 4.61 -7.72
CA PHE A 187 -13.79 4.58 -8.46
C PHE A 187 -13.11 5.95 -8.56
N GLU A 188 -13.80 7.03 -8.18
CA GLU A 188 -13.29 8.40 -8.40
C GLU A 188 -12.02 8.68 -7.59
N ASP A 189 -11.93 8.21 -6.36
CA ASP A 189 -10.73 8.37 -5.54
C ASP A 189 -9.55 7.56 -6.08
N ALA A 190 -9.79 6.35 -6.56
CA ALA A 190 -8.78 5.53 -7.19
C ALA A 190 -8.27 6.14 -8.52
N LYS A 191 -9.13 6.85 -9.27
CA LYS A 191 -8.77 7.55 -10.52
C LYS A 191 -8.08 8.89 -10.29
N ALA A 192 -8.35 9.54 -9.15
CA ALA A 192 -7.94 10.92 -8.88
C ALA A 192 -6.42 11.11 -8.86
N LEU A 193 -5.67 10.05 -8.54
CA LEU A 193 -4.22 10.07 -8.47
C LEU A 193 -3.64 9.01 -9.41
N GLN A 194 -2.74 9.45 -10.28
CA GLN A 194 -1.96 8.57 -11.16
C GLN A 194 -0.49 8.70 -10.83
N THR A 195 0.11 7.60 -10.34
CA THR A 195 1.55 7.54 -10.09
C THR A 195 2.34 7.48 -11.41
N HIS A 196 3.64 7.79 -11.33
CA HIS A 196 4.54 7.65 -12.47
C HIS A 196 4.53 6.22 -13.05
N TYR A 197 4.51 5.20 -12.19
CA TYR A 197 4.43 3.80 -12.63
C TYR A 197 3.11 3.48 -13.33
N GLU A 198 2.01 3.99 -12.82
CA GLU A 198 0.70 3.80 -13.42
C GLU A 198 0.61 4.34 -14.85
N LYS A 199 1.10 5.58 -15.05
CA LYS A 199 1.17 6.18 -16.39
C LYS A 199 1.99 5.32 -17.36
N GLN A 200 3.13 4.77 -16.90
CA GLN A 200 3.95 3.87 -17.73
C GLN A 200 3.20 2.59 -18.12
N TRP A 201 2.35 2.04 -17.25
CA TRP A 201 1.58 0.84 -17.56
C TRP A 201 0.43 1.15 -18.52
N LEU A 202 -0.27 2.25 -18.32
CA LEU A 202 -1.32 2.73 -19.23
C LEU A 202 -0.75 3.01 -20.63
N ASP A 203 0.42 3.66 -20.74
CA ASP A 203 1.10 3.92 -22.01
C ASP A 203 1.49 2.63 -22.74
N ARG A 204 1.63 1.52 -22.04
CA ARG A 204 1.88 0.18 -22.60
C ARG A 204 0.60 -0.59 -22.93
N GLY A 205 -0.56 0.03 -22.78
CA GLY A 205 -1.86 -0.58 -23.04
C GLY A 205 -2.31 -1.59 -21.99
N LEU A 206 -1.74 -1.56 -20.78
CA LEU A 206 -2.19 -2.40 -19.67
C LEU A 206 -3.34 -1.75 -18.92
N SER A 207 -4.41 -2.51 -18.65
CA SER A 207 -5.49 -2.04 -17.80
C SER A 207 -5.05 -2.02 -16.32
N ILE A 208 -5.54 -1.06 -15.56
CA ILE A 208 -5.35 -0.98 -14.12
C ILE A 208 -6.57 -1.57 -13.43
N LYS A 209 -6.33 -2.47 -12.48
CA LYS A 209 -7.37 -3.14 -11.70
C LYS A 209 -7.50 -2.47 -10.35
N TYR A 210 -8.70 -2.51 -9.80
CA TYR A 210 -9.01 -1.96 -8.50
C TYR A 210 -9.97 -2.84 -7.74
N ILE A 211 -9.72 -3.03 -6.44
CA ILE A 211 -10.63 -3.67 -5.50
C ILE A 211 -10.64 -2.86 -4.21
N GLU A 212 -11.83 -2.64 -3.67
CA GLU A 212 -12.08 -2.04 -2.37
C GLU A 212 -12.92 -2.99 -1.53
N TRP A 213 -12.49 -3.24 -0.31
CA TRP A 213 -13.23 -4.12 0.60
C TRP A 213 -13.12 -3.67 2.05
N GLN A 214 -14.07 -4.11 2.85
CA GLN A 214 -14.13 -3.88 4.29
C GLN A 214 -13.37 -4.97 5.04
N LEU A 215 -12.53 -4.58 6.00
CA LEU A 215 -11.81 -5.52 6.85
C LEU A 215 -12.62 -5.82 8.10
N ASN A 216 -13.29 -6.97 8.09
CA ASN A 216 -13.97 -7.48 9.27
C ASN A 216 -13.07 -8.47 10.03
N PRO A 217 -13.05 -8.45 11.36
CA PRO A 217 -12.25 -9.39 12.14
C PRO A 217 -12.67 -10.84 11.87
N LEU A 218 -11.71 -11.69 11.54
CA LEU A 218 -11.90 -13.13 11.38
C LEU A 218 -11.07 -13.91 12.38
N THR A 219 -11.52 -15.14 12.70
CA THR A 219 -10.77 -16.09 13.53
C THR A 219 -10.12 -17.20 12.72
N ARG A 220 -10.56 -17.38 11.48
CA ARG A 220 -10.03 -18.36 10.52
C ARG A 220 -9.94 -17.72 9.15
N TRP A 221 -8.92 -18.11 8.40
CA TRP A 221 -8.69 -17.67 7.04
C TRP A 221 -8.46 -18.87 6.13
N GLU A 222 -8.97 -18.77 4.92
CA GLU A 222 -8.73 -19.72 3.85
C GLU A 222 -7.85 -19.10 2.77
N GLU A 223 -6.64 -19.65 2.59
CA GLU A 223 -5.68 -19.18 1.58
C GLU A 223 -6.06 -19.76 0.20
N PRO A 224 -6.08 -18.95 -0.88
CA PRO A 224 -6.31 -19.44 -2.23
C PRO A 224 -5.32 -20.52 -2.65
N THR A 225 -5.85 -21.61 -3.20
CA THR A 225 -5.06 -22.75 -3.71
C THR A 225 -5.17 -22.90 -5.22
N ILE A 226 -5.91 -22.03 -5.91
CA ILE A 226 -6.07 -22.06 -7.36
C ILE A 226 -4.75 -21.76 -8.08
N GLU A 227 -4.56 -22.37 -9.23
CA GLU A 227 -3.47 -22.00 -10.13
C GLU A 227 -3.80 -20.70 -10.85
N ILE A 228 -2.90 -19.71 -10.77
CA ILE A 228 -3.07 -18.39 -11.38
C ILE A 228 -1.92 -18.18 -12.37
N GLU A 229 -2.25 -17.77 -13.58
CA GLU A 229 -1.25 -17.39 -14.59
C GLU A 229 -0.37 -16.25 -14.10
N LYS A 230 0.95 -16.40 -14.29
CA LYS A 230 1.91 -15.38 -13.86
C LYS A 230 2.01 -14.24 -14.87
N ASP A 231 2.19 -13.03 -14.35
CA ASP A 231 2.41 -11.83 -15.17
C ASP A 231 3.72 -11.94 -15.95
N SER A 232 3.66 -12.25 -17.24
CA SER A 232 4.84 -12.45 -18.10
C SER A 232 5.65 -11.16 -18.32
N TYR A 233 4.98 -10.01 -18.45
CA TYR A 233 5.60 -8.71 -18.75
C TYR A 233 6.49 -8.15 -17.61
N ARG A 234 6.30 -8.59 -16.36
CA ARG A 234 7.16 -8.20 -15.23
C ARG A 234 8.53 -8.86 -15.27
N SER A 235 8.70 -9.90 -16.04
CA SER A 235 9.98 -10.59 -16.26
C SER A 235 10.92 -9.81 -17.18
N TYR A 236 10.39 -9.00 -18.10
CA TYR A 236 11.18 -8.24 -19.08
C TYR A 236 11.96 -7.05 -18.48
N GLY A 237 11.51 -6.47 -17.37
CA GLY A 237 12.18 -5.33 -16.75
C GLY A 237 13.53 -5.65 -16.09
N ARG A 238 13.83 -6.90 -15.80
CA ARG A 238 15.13 -7.32 -15.25
C ARG A 238 16.16 -7.61 -16.32
N ASN A 239 15.76 -8.11 -17.47
CA ASN A 239 16.66 -8.42 -18.60
C ASN A 239 17.08 -7.15 -19.35
N TYR A 240 16.21 -6.15 -19.45
CA TYR A 240 16.52 -4.88 -20.13
C TYR A 240 17.67 -4.09 -19.47
N ASN A 241 17.85 -4.23 -18.15
CA ASN A 241 18.96 -3.59 -17.44
C ASN A 241 20.27 -4.42 -17.46
N SER A 242 20.22 -5.73 -17.76
CA SER A 242 21.41 -6.56 -17.97
C SER A 242 22.02 -6.35 -19.35
N GLU A 243 21.19 -6.26 -20.39
CA GLU A 243 21.65 -6.03 -21.78
C GLU A 243 22.28 -4.63 -22.00
N ARG A 244 21.84 -3.61 -21.23
CA ARG A 244 22.48 -2.28 -21.26
C ARG A 244 23.86 -2.24 -20.59
N LYS A 245 24.19 -3.17 -19.71
CA LYS A 245 25.51 -3.26 -19.07
C LYS A 245 26.53 -4.00 -19.91
N GLU A 246 26.09 -4.87 -20.81
CA GLU A 246 26.99 -5.63 -21.73
C GLU A 246 27.38 -4.82 -22.99
N ASN A 247 26.62 -3.77 -23.35
CA ASN A 247 26.91 -2.94 -24.52
C ASN A 247 27.74 -1.67 -24.21
N HIS A 248 28.26 -1.50 -23.00
CA HIS A 248 29.10 -0.37 -22.59
C HIS A 248 30.33 -0.83 -21.78
N GLY A 249 30.82 -2.05 -22.07
CA GLY A 249 32.09 -2.59 -21.60
C GLY A 249 33.12 -2.67 -22.73
#